data_d8cb53c4a41a2cf859cf1003a031855b
#
_entry.id   d8cb53c4a41a2cf859cf1003a031855b
#
_cell.length_a   1.000
_cell.length_b   1.000
_cell.length_c   1.000
_cell.angle_alpha   90.00
_cell.angle_beta   90.00
_cell.angle_gamma   90.00
#
_symmetry.space_group_name_H-M   'P 1'
#
loop_
_entity.id
_entity.type
_entity.pdbx_description
1 polymer ?
#
loop_
_entity_poly.entity_id
_entity_poly.type
_entity_poly.pdbx_seq_one_letter_code
_entity_poly.pdbx_strand_id
1 'polypeptide(L)'
;MVLTELRPAAPMADICPIRARLARIHEGVEFPALSKQIIDMFSSLDDDAHSLQRLTNVVLREYSLTLSVVRTANSVHYRRGARPIQGVTHAMLLLGARTVRQLASSLLLFENYSRKSPQLKELMLMSLLTANHARATALHLQLPEPEEAHLGGMFHNLGEVLIAAHFPEDHGLIRTLMQEQGKSESTATEMVLGFAYADLGAELSRQWGLPDSVVQGIRAHTIAATSPAAAIAAFSHDLTQALYRTGATSSQIAVAVEHVIVQHGSRLKLSREDVTGIVAETLEETRELLQCSSDAGDRLRFKQLVTAARSGLGAKVATPEPENDVEDTVVRELTLRARLRAELEEHVDPAAGTSIGAVLLQALEAIMRGGPYDRVLACFLTTDRQQLVARTGLGDGVDALIERFQFPVSVRGGPVVALTQQRQATYLPADRSLNHAELRWAQQLNVAQFGVFPLVVRGKVVGCLYCDRLGDAASPDRATIRFTALIAELVVDAIGRRRNG
;
A
#
# COMPACT_ATOMS: atom_id res chain seq x y z
N MET A 1 -24.93 61.20 -14.45
CA MET A 1 -25.85 60.18 -14.96
C MET A 1 -25.15 59.54 -16.14
N VAL A 2 -24.38 58.52 -15.87
CA VAL A 2 -23.68 57.70 -16.88
C VAL A 2 -24.03 56.23 -16.56
N LEU A 3 -24.90 55.69 -17.39
CA LEU A 3 -25.27 54.27 -17.39
C LEU A 3 -24.09 53.49 -17.97
N THR A 4 -23.41 52.72 -17.13
CA THR A 4 -22.40 51.73 -17.56
C THR A 4 -23.16 50.53 -18.10
N GLU A 5 -23.03 50.29 -19.39
CA GLU A 5 -23.56 49.12 -20.10
C GLU A 5 -22.93 47.85 -19.55
N LEU A 6 -23.77 46.98 -18.99
CA LEU A 6 -23.45 45.58 -18.70
C LEU A 6 -23.24 44.85 -20.02
N ARG A 7 -22.00 44.47 -20.31
CA ARG A 7 -21.68 43.49 -21.38
C ARG A 7 -22.46 42.19 -21.10
N PRO A 8 -23.16 41.63 -22.09
CA PRO A 8 -23.79 40.33 -21.95
C PRO A 8 -22.69 39.28 -21.78
N ALA A 9 -22.82 38.47 -20.74
CA ALA A 9 -21.99 37.26 -20.54
C ALA A 9 -22.14 36.37 -21.77
N ALA A 10 -21.00 35.88 -22.28
CA ALA A 10 -20.98 34.90 -23.35
C ALA A 10 -21.80 33.65 -22.93
N PRO A 11 -22.52 32.98 -23.85
CA PRO A 11 -23.26 31.77 -23.49
C PRO A 11 -22.27 30.74 -22.97
N MET A 12 -22.36 30.40 -21.69
CA MET A 12 -21.69 29.21 -21.12
C MET A 12 -22.30 28.01 -21.86
N ALA A 13 -21.51 27.41 -22.74
CA ALA A 13 -21.81 26.09 -23.25
C ALA A 13 -22.13 25.18 -22.06
N ASP A 14 -23.17 24.34 -22.19
CA ASP A 14 -23.60 23.33 -21.20
C ASP A 14 -22.46 22.34 -20.84
N ILE A 15 -21.52 22.80 -20.04
CA ILE A 15 -20.50 21.92 -19.46
C ILE A 15 -21.20 21.19 -18.32
N CYS A 16 -21.35 19.86 -18.46
CA CYS A 16 -21.87 19.00 -17.40
C CYS A 16 -21.21 19.38 -16.06
N PRO A 17 -21.98 19.69 -14.99
CA PRO A 17 -21.43 20.14 -13.70
C PRO A 17 -20.31 19.26 -13.15
N ILE A 18 -20.41 17.95 -13.35
CA ILE A 18 -19.37 16.98 -12.97
C ILE A 18 -18.06 17.25 -13.71
N ARG A 19 -18.10 17.48 -15.03
CA ARG A 19 -16.90 17.76 -15.83
C ARG A 19 -16.21 19.04 -15.43
N ALA A 20 -16.98 20.06 -15.08
CA ALA A 20 -16.44 21.34 -14.58
C ALA A 20 -15.70 21.15 -13.24
N ARG A 21 -16.25 20.34 -12.33
CA ARG A 21 -15.59 20.01 -11.05
C ARG A 21 -14.35 19.14 -11.25
N LEU A 22 -14.41 18.13 -12.10
CA LEU A 22 -13.25 17.29 -12.45
C LEU A 22 -12.11 18.10 -13.06
N ALA A 23 -12.40 19.05 -13.98
CA ALA A 23 -11.39 19.93 -14.54
C ALA A 23 -10.65 20.72 -13.45
N ARG A 24 -11.38 21.30 -12.50
CA ARG A 24 -10.78 22.04 -11.35
C ARG A 24 -9.99 21.12 -10.41
N ILE A 25 -10.44 19.89 -10.20
CA ILE A 25 -9.71 18.89 -9.42
C ILE A 25 -8.38 18.53 -10.12
N HIS A 26 -8.42 18.34 -11.44
CA HIS A 26 -7.22 18.02 -12.23
C HIS A 26 -6.21 19.17 -12.32
N GLU A 27 -6.64 20.43 -12.16
CA GLU A 27 -5.74 21.59 -12.07
C GLU A 27 -4.95 21.63 -10.74
N GLY A 28 -5.37 20.89 -9.72
CA GLY A 28 -4.66 20.79 -8.45
C GLY A 28 -3.30 20.07 -8.60
N VAL A 29 -2.22 20.67 -8.06
CA VAL A 29 -0.83 20.20 -8.26
C VAL A 29 -0.60 18.76 -7.80
N GLU A 30 -1.28 18.31 -6.76
CA GLU A 30 -1.08 16.97 -6.18
C GLU A 30 -1.96 15.89 -6.82
N PHE A 31 -3.14 16.25 -7.30
CA PHE A 31 -4.11 15.31 -7.83
C PHE A 31 -3.67 14.64 -9.16
N PRO A 32 -3.07 15.32 -10.12
CA PRO A 32 -2.52 14.68 -11.32
C PRO A 32 -1.45 13.63 -11.02
N ALA A 33 -0.59 13.88 -10.01
CA ALA A 33 0.44 12.94 -9.59
C ALA A 33 -0.18 11.67 -8.99
N LEU A 34 -1.17 11.80 -8.10
CA LEU A 34 -1.91 10.67 -7.52
C LEU A 34 -2.66 9.89 -8.60
N SER A 35 -3.38 10.57 -9.50
CA SER A 35 -4.08 9.96 -10.63
C SER A 35 -3.13 9.16 -11.50
N LYS A 36 -1.96 9.72 -11.84
CA LYS A 36 -0.94 9.04 -12.62
C LYS A 36 -0.45 7.77 -11.91
N GLN A 37 -0.15 7.82 -10.62
CA GLN A 37 0.29 6.65 -9.86
C GLN A 37 -0.76 5.53 -9.87
N ILE A 38 -2.03 5.86 -9.66
CA ILE A 38 -3.13 4.90 -9.70
C ILE A 38 -3.31 4.33 -11.13
N ILE A 39 -3.31 5.18 -12.15
CA ILE A 39 -3.40 4.75 -13.56
C ILE A 39 -2.21 3.87 -13.92
N ASP A 40 -0.99 4.23 -13.58
CA ASP A 40 0.22 3.46 -13.85
C ASP A 40 0.17 2.08 -13.16
N MET A 41 -0.44 1.99 -11.97
CA MET A 41 -0.67 0.71 -11.29
C MET A 41 -1.67 -0.19 -12.02
N PHE A 42 -2.71 0.39 -12.63
CA PHE A 42 -3.75 -0.40 -13.30
C PHE A 42 -3.45 -0.66 -14.78
N SER A 43 -2.68 0.20 -15.46
CA SER A 43 -2.41 0.10 -16.90
C SER A 43 -1.27 -0.86 -17.25
N SER A 44 -0.36 -1.15 -16.32
CA SER A 44 0.72 -2.12 -16.55
C SER A 44 0.19 -3.55 -16.43
N LEU A 45 -0.35 -4.08 -17.53
CA LEU A 45 -0.96 -5.43 -17.58
C LEU A 45 0.05 -6.57 -17.82
N ASP A 46 1.31 -6.26 -18.09
CA ASP A 46 2.30 -7.28 -18.40
C ASP A 46 2.90 -7.89 -17.13
N ASP A 47 2.87 -9.23 -17.05
CA ASP A 47 3.46 -10.06 -15.97
C ASP A 47 5.01 -10.09 -16.02
N ASP A 48 5.66 -9.05 -16.51
CA ASP A 48 7.10 -8.96 -16.60
C ASP A 48 7.77 -8.79 -15.23
N ALA A 49 8.97 -9.36 -15.08
CA ALA A 49 9.78 -9.23 -13.87
C ALA A 49 10.02 -7.75 -13.46
N HIS A 50 10.07 -6.83 -14.42
CA HIS A 50 10.15 -5.38 -14.18
C HIS A 50 8.88 -4.81 -13.57
N SER A 51 7.71 -5.31 -13.95
CA SER A 51 6.42 -4.93 -13.37
C SER A 51 6.35 -5.36 -11.91
N LEU A 52 6.77 -6.60 -11.59
CA LEU A 52 6.84 -7.12 -10.24
C LEU A 52 7.80 -6.29 -9.36
N GLN A 53 8.99 -5.96 -9.86
CA GLN A 53 9.97 -5.13 -9.16
C GLN A 53 9.40 -3.74 -8.83
N ARG A 54 8.79 -3.04 -9.79
CA ARG A 54 8.19 -1.72 -9.59
C ARG A 54 7.11 -1.76 -8.52
N LEU A 55 6.22 -2.74 -8.60
CA LEU A 55 5.14 -2.91 -7.64
C LEU A 55 5.68 -3.26 -6.24
N THR A 56 6.70 -4.13 -6.14
CA THR A 56 7.39 -4.43 -4.88
C THR A 56 8.00 -3.17 -4.27
N ASN A 57 8.63 -2.32 -5.07
CA ASN A 57 9.18 -1.04 -4.60
C ASN A 57 8.09 -0.12 -4.03
N VAL A 58 6.95 0.00 -4.69
CA VAL A 58 5.83 0.82 -4.21
C VAL A 58 5.31 0.27 -2.88
N VAL A 59 5.11 -1.04 -2.79
CA VAL A 59 4.60 -1.69 -1.58
C VAL A 59 5.56 -1.54 -0.40
N LEU A 60 6.87 -1.70 -0.61
CA LEU A 60 7.87 -1.62 0.45
C LEU A 60 8.12 -0.20 0.99
N ARG A 61 7.80 0.84 0.22
CA ARG A 61 7.93 2.23 0.68
C ARG A 61 6.94 2.62 1.75
N GLU A 62 5.78 1.98 1.74
CA GLU A 62 4.69 2.27 2.66
C GLU A 62 4.46 1.09 3.61
N TYR A 63 4.71 1.31 4.90
CA TYR A 63 4.58 0.25 5.90
C TYR A 63 3.16 -0.34 5.97
N SER A 64 2.13 0.51 5.94
CA SER A 64 0.73 0.12 5.94
C SER A 64 0.38 -0.78 4.75
N LEU A 65 0.93 -0.46 3.57
CA LEU A 65 0.74 -1.26 2.37
C LEU A 65 1.46 -2.61 2.46
N THR A 66 2.72 -2.61 2.93
CA THR A 66 3.47 -3.84 3.21
C THR A 66 2.69 -4.77 4.15
N LEU A 67 2.18 -4.23 5.26
CA LEU A 67 1.41 -4.99 6.24
C LEU A 67 0.12 -5.55 5.61
N SER A 68 -0.62 -4.74 4.87
CA SER A 68 -1.87 -5.14 4.22
C SER A 68 -1.66 -6.27 3.20
N VAL A 69 -0.64 -6.15 2.35
CA VAL A 69 -0.32 -7.17 1.34
C VAL A 69 0.09 -8.49 1.97
N VAL A 70 1.00 -8.47 2.96
CA VAL A 70 1.47 -9.67 3.64
C VAL A 70 0.34 -10.33 4.44
N ARG A 71 -0.51 -9.53 5.10
CA ARG A 71 -1.66 -10.04 5.85
C ARG A 71 -2.71 -10.69 4.95
N THR A 72 -3.04 -10.05 3.82
CA THR A 72 -3.96 -10.63 2.83
C THR A 72 -3.45 -11.97 2.32
N ALA A 73 -2.15 -12.09 2.03
CA ALA A 73 -1.53 -13.35 1.61
C ALA A 73 -1.61 -14.45 2.70
N ASN A 74 -1.59 -14.05 3.97
CA ASN A 74 -1.71 -14.95 5.11
C ASN A 74 -3.16 -15.27 5.51
N SER A 75 -4.16 -14.63 4.90
CA SER A 75 -5.56 -14.92 5.18
C SER A 75 -5.92 -16.36 4.79
N VAL A 76 -6.97 -16.89 5.41
CA VAL A 76 -7.45 -18.27 5.18
C VAL A 76 -7.76 -18.52 3.70
N HIS A 77 -8.20 -17.48 2.98
CA HIS A 77 -8.57 -17.56 1.56
C HIS A 77 -7.36 -17.81 0.63
N TYR A 78 -6.22 -17.15 0.90
CA TYR A 78 -5.05 -17.21 0.02
C TYR A 78 -3.96 -18.16 0.52
N ARG A 79 -3.86 -18.39 1.82
CA ARG A 79 -2.80 -19.17 2.42
C ARG A 79 -2.84 -20.64 1.99
N ARG A 80 -1.80 -21.10 1.30
CA ARG A 80 -1.66 -22.49 0.84
C ARG A 80 -0.67 -23.32 1.67
N GLY A 81 0.16 -22.68 2.49
CA GLY A 81 1.21 -23.32 3.27
C GLY A 81 0.99 -23.29 4.78
N ALA A 82 1.75 -24.12 5.52
CA ALA A 82 1.70 -24.17 6.97
C ALA A 82 2.39 -22.96 7.63
N ARG A 83 3.39 -22.35 6.98
CA ARG A 83 4.15 -21.22 7.51
C ARG A 83 3.59 -19.90 7.04
N PRO A 84 3.53 -18.87 7.92
CA PRO A 84 3.12 -17.53 7.53
C PRO A 84 4.12 -16.88 6.57
N ILE A 85 3.62 -16.24 5.51
CA ILE A 85 4.39 -15.44 4.58
C ILE A 85 4.80 -14.14 5.26
N GLN A 86 6.06 -13.73 5.09
CA GLN A 86 6.62 -12.50 5.66
C GLN A 86 7.10 -11.53 4.56
N GLY A 87 7.50 -12.05 3.39
CA GLY A 87 8.01 -11.27 2.28
C GLY A 87 6.91 -10.73 1.39
N VAL A 88 7.01 -9.45 1.00
CA VAL A 88 6.11 -8.82 0.03
C VAL A 88 6.22 -9.52 -1.33
N THR A 89 7.43 -9.82 -1.78
CA THR A 89 7.65 -10.53 -3.05
C THR A 89 6.94 -11.88 -3.08
N HIS A 90 7.03 -12.65 -1.98
CA HIS A 90 6.32 -13.94 -1.87
C HIS A 90 4.80 -13.73 -1.80
N ALA A 91 4.34 -12.75 -1.02
CA ALA A 91 2.92 -12.38 -0.97
C ALA A 91 2.38 -12.03 -2.37
N MET A 92 3.15 -11.25 -3.15
CA MET A 92 2.78 -10.88 -4.52
C MET A 92 2.74 -12.08 -5.48
N LEU A 93 3.68 -13.02 -5.35
CA LEU A 93 3.67 -14.25 -6.14
C LEU A 93 2.45 -15.12 -5.84
N LEU A 94 1.97 -15.09 -4.60
CA LEU A 94 0.77 -15.82 -4.19
C LEU A 94 -0.53 -15.12 -4.59
N LEU A 95 -0.63 -13.81 -4.32
CA LEU A 95 -1.83 -13.00 -4.57
C LEU A 95 -2.01 -12.65 -6.05
N GLY A 96 -0.91 -12.55 -6.78
CA GLY A 96 -0.87 -11.98 -8.12
C GLY A 96 -0.81 -10.45 -8.14
N ALA A 97 -0.25 -9.91 -9.21
CA ALA A 97 -0.04 -8.48 -9.37
C ALA A 97 -1.36 -7.67 -9.35
N ARG A 98 -2.45 -8.23 -9.85
CA ARG A 98 -3.78 -7.59 -9.88
C ARG A 98 -4.26 -7.27 -8.47
N THR A 99 -4.31 -8.26 -7.58
CA THR A 99 -4.75 -8.13 -6.18
C THR A 99 -3.90 -7.10 -5.44
N VAL A 100 -2.58 -7.16 -5.60
CA VAL A 100 -1.67 -6.23 -4.93
C VAL A 100 -1.85 -4.80 -5.44
N ARG A 101 -2.05 -4.60 -6.74
CA ARG A 101 -2.36 -3.27 -7.30
C ARG A 101 -3.64 -2.69 -6.70
N GLN A 102 -4.67 -3.51 -6.54
CA GLN A 102 -5.93 -3.10 -5.94
C GLN A 102 -5.74 -2.62 -4.50
N LEU A 103 -5.02 -3.40 -3.68
CA LEU A 103 -4.68 -3.01 -2.30
C LEU A 103 -3.82 -1.73 -2.26
N ALA A 104 -2.82 -1.64 -3.15
CA ALA A 104 -1.94 -0.48 -3.23
C ALA A 104 -2.69 0.81 -3.57
N SER A 105 -3.62 0.76 -4.53
CA SER A 105 -4.40 1.94 -4.95
C SER A 105 -5.29 2.46 -3.84
N SER A 106 -5.91 1.58 -3.06
CA SER A 106 -6.77 1.98 -1.95
C SER A 106 -5.98 2.69 -0.84
N LEU A 107 -4.79 2.18 -0.51
CA LEU A 107 -3.95 2.76 0.54
C LEU A 107 -3.24 4.05 0.11
N LEU A 108 -2.83 4.16 -1.15
CA LEU A 108 -2.32 5.43 -1.69
C LEU A 108 -3.36 6.55 -1.59
N LEU A 109 -4.61 6.25 -1.91
CA LEU A 109 -5.70 7.21 -1.76
C LEU A 109 -5.87 7.60 -0.29
N PHE A 110 -5.89 6.62 0.63
CA PHE A 110 -5.98 6.85 2.06
C PHE A 110 -4.88 7.81 2.54
N GLU A 111 -3.63 7.52 2.26
CA GLU A 111 -2.51 8.33 2.76
C GLU A 111 -2.48 9.74 2.19
N ASN A 112 -2.79 9.89 0.90
CA ASN A 112 -2.78 11.20 0.27
C ASN A 112 -3.80 12.17 0.89
N TYR A 113 -5.01 11.69 1.18
CA TYR A 113 -6.07 12.56 1.71
C TYR A 113 -6.09 12.65 3.24
N SER A 114 -5.71 11.60 3.96
CA SER A 114 -5.73 11.60 5.42
C SER A 114 -4.82 12.67 6.05
N ARG A 115 -3.77 13.11 5.34
CA ARG A 115 -2.81 14.11 5.80
C ARG A 115 -3.27 15.56 5.58
N LYS A 116 -4.32 15.82 4.82
CA LYS A 116 -4.70 17.20 4.43
C LYS A 116 -5.47 17.96 5.50
N SER A 117 -6.41 17.33 6.17
CA SER A 117 -7.19 17.94 7.25
C SER A 117 -7.76 16.87 8.20
N PRO A 118 -8.13 17.25 9.45
CA PRO A 118 -8.78 16.32 10.37
C PRO A 118 -10.12 15.75 9.85
N GLN A 119 -10.87 16.53 9.10
CA GLN A 119 -12.14 16.09 8.51
C GLN A 119 -11.91 15.06 7.39
N LEU A 120 -10.95 15.33 6.51
CA LEU A 120 -10.56 14.36 5.47
C LEU A 120 -10.00 13.08 6.07
N LYS A 121 -9.22 13.20 7.15
CA LYS A 121 -8.71 12.05 7.89
C LYS A 121 -9.84 11.17 8.44
N GLU A 122 -10.90 11.78 8.95
CA GLU A 122 -12.09 11.04 9.41
C GLU A 122 -12.80 10.32 8.25
N LEU A 123 -13.06 11.03 7.15
CA LEU A 123 -13.65 10.44 5.95
C LEU A 123 -12.81 9.27 5.40
N MET A 124 -11.50 9.43 5.35
CA MET A 124 -10.58 8.39 4.89
C MET A 124 -10.53 7.20 5.83
N LEU A 125 -10.59 7.43 7.17
CA LEU A 125 -10.69 6.35 8.15
C LEU A 125 -11.99 5.55 7.97
N MET A 126 -13.11 6.24 7.76
CA MET A 126 -14.40 5.59 7.47
C MET A 126 -14.35 4.79 6.16
N SER A 127 -13.70 5.33 5.12
CA SER A 127 -13.48 4.61 3.86
C SER A 127 -12.62 3.36 4.05
N LEU A 128 -11.57 3.43 4.86
CA LEU A 128 -10.72 2.27 5.17
C LEU A 128 -11.48 1.19 5.96
N LEU A 129 -12.26 1.60 6.96
CA LEU A 129 -13.11 0.67 7.72
C LEU A 129 -14.15 0.01 6.81
N THR A 130 -14.78 0.78 5.93
CA THR A 130 -15.72 0.26 4.93
C THR A 130 -15.05 -0.75 4.00
N ALA A 131 -13.85 -0.46 3.54
CA ALA A 131 -13.06 -1.36 2.69
C ALA A 131 -12.74 -2.69 3.39
N ASN A 132 -12.30 -2.62 4.66
CA ASN A 132 -11.98 -3.81 5.44
C ASN A 132 -13.23 -4.63 5.77
N HIS A 133 -14.36 -4.00 6.13
CA HIS A 133 -15.64 -4.69 6.29
C HIS A 133 -16.08 -5.36 4.99
N ALA A 134 -15.92 -4.70 3.84
CA ALA A 134 -16.30 -5.25 2.54
C ALA A 134 -15.46 -6.48 2.19
N ARG A 135 -14.14 -6.43 2.43
CA ARG A 135 -13.25 -7.56 2.20
C ARG A 135 -13.58 -8.73 3.14
N ALA A 136 -13.73 -8.47 4.43
CA ALA A 136 -14.06 -9.51 5.40
C ALA A 136 -15.43 -10.16 5.08
N THR A 137 -16.43 -9.37 4.69
CA THR A 137 -17.72 -9.87 4.22
C THR A 137 -17.59 -10.72 2.96
N ALA A 138 -16.80 -10.29 1.98
CA ALA A 138 -16.59 -11.04 0.76
C ALA A 138 -15.85 -12.36 0.99
N LEU A 139 -14.88 -12.39 1.91
CA LEU A 139 -14.18 -13.59 2.36
C LEU A 139 -15.15 -14.55 3.08
N HIS A 140 -15.97 -14.04 3.99
CA HIS A 140 -17.00 -14.82 4.69
C HIS A 140 -17.98 -15.48 3.72
N LEU A 141 -18.40 -14.74 2.68
CA LEU A 141 -19.28 -15.24 1.63
C LEU A 141 -18.55 -16.03 0.52
N GLN A 142 -17.25 -16.26 0.68
CA GLN A 142 -16.41 -17.03 -0.24
C GLN A 142 -16.42 -16.50 -1.69
N LEU A 143 -16.43 -15.16 -1.87
CA LEU A 143 -16.30 -14.58 -3.19
C LEU A 143 -14.90 -14.86 -3.78
N PRO A 144 -14.80 -15.09 -5.10
CA PRO A 144 -13.52 -15.39 -5.75
C PRO A 144 -12.54 -14.20 -5.74
N GLU A 145 -13.04 -12.96 -5.74
CA GLU A 145 -12.24 -11.74 -5.78
C GLU A 145 -12.64 -10.76 -4.65
N PRO A 146 -12.29 -11.03 -3.39
CA PRO A 146 -12.70 -10.22 -2.25
C PRO A 146 -12.11 -8.80 -2.29
N GLU A 147 -10.99 -8.60 -3.00
CA GLU A 147 -10.36 -7.29 -3.18
C GLU A 147 -11.17 -6.35 -4.07
N GLU A 148 -12.02 -6.84 -4.94
CA GLU A 148 -12.97 -5.98 -5.67
C GLU A 148 -14.01 -5.37 -4.71
N ALA A 149 -14.49 -6.15 -3.74
CA ALA A 149 -15.35 -5.62 -2.70
C ALA A 149 -14.62 -4.61 -1.80
N HIS A 150 -13.35 -4.89 -1.45
CA HIS A 150 -12.49 -3.96 -0.71
C HIS A 150 -12.35 -2.61 -1.44
N LEU A 151 -12.03 -2.63 -2.74
CA LEU A 151 -11.96 -1.40 -3.53
C LEU A 151 -13.30 -0.68 -3.62
N GLY A 152 -14.39 -1.44 -3.84
CA GLY A 152 -15.74 -0.88 -3.85
C GLY A 152 -16.07 -0.15 -2.54
N GLY A 153 -15.70 -0.74 -1.40
CA GLY A 153 -15.85 -0.11 -0.08
C GLY A 153 -14.96 1.12 0.10
N MET A 154 -13.69 1.04 -0.30
CA MET A 154 -12.73 2.14 -0.17
C MET A 154 -13.13 3.35 -0.98
N PHE A 155 -13.57 3.14 -2.21
CA PHE A 155 -13.95 4.21 -3.13
C PHE A 155 -15.43 4.62 -3.02
N HIS A 156 -16.20 3.97 -2.15
CA HIS A 156 -17.64 4.27 -1.99
C HIS A 156 -17.88 5.76 -1.74
N ASN A 157 -17.09 6.38 -0.87
CA ASN A 157 -17.16 7.80 -0.52
C ASN A 157 -16.21 8.68 -1.34
N LEU A 158 -15.63 8.19 -2.45
CA LEU A 158 -14.64 8.94 -3.22
C LEU A 158 -15.13 10.33 -3.62
N GLY A 159 -16.38 10.44 -4.05
CA GLY A 159 -16.96 11.75 -4.44
C GLY A 159 -17.04 12.75 -3.29
N GLU A 160 -17.45 12.30 -2.09
CA GLU A 160 -17.46 13.15 -0.89
C GLU A 160 -16.03 13.57 -0.50
N VAL A 161 -15.08 12.64 -0.49
CA VAL A 161 -13.66 12.93 -0.21
C VAL A 161 -13.11 13.98 -1.16
N LEU A 162 -13.41 13.88 -2.45
CA LEU A 162 -12.97 14.85 -3.46
C LEU A 162 -13.58 16.25 -3.23
N ILE A 163 -14.88 16.32 -2.95
CA ILE A 163 -15.54 17.59 -2.66
C ILE A 163 -15.02 18.18 -1.36
N ALA A 164 -14.85 17.40 -0.30
CA ALA A 164 -14.28 17.87 0.95
C ALA A 164 -12.83 18.37 0.79
N ALA A 165 -12.04 17.75 -0.08
CA ALA A 165 -10.65 18.11 -0.32
C ALA A 165 -10.46 19.34 -1.19
N HIS A 166 -11.27 19.51 -2.22
CA HIS A 166 -11.08 20.52 -3.26
C HIS A 166 -12.13 21.64 -3.25
N PHE A 167 -13.26 21.40 -2.57
CA PHE A 167 -14.38 22.35 -2.44
C PHE A 167 -14.93 22.36 -1.00
N PRO A 168 -14.10 22.71 0.01
CA PRO A 168 -14.47 22.61 1.43
C PRO A 168 -15.69 23.47 1.81
N GLU A 169 -15.92 24.58 1.13
CA GLU A 169 -17.09 25.45 1.36
C GLU A 169 -18.38 24.75 0.91
N ASP A 170 -18.39 24.15 -0.28
CA ASP A 170 -19.53 23.37 -0.79
C ASP A 170 -19.83 22.18 0.13
N HIS A 171 -18.78 21.45 0.57
CA HIS A 171 -18.91 20.36 1.52
C HIS A 171 -19.51 20.82 2.86
N GLY A 172 -19.02 21.97 3.39
CA GLY A 172 -19.57 22.57 4.60
C GLY A 172 -21.05 22.92 4.48
N LEU A 173 -21.46 23.50 3.35
CA LEU A 173 -22.86 23.84 3.08
C LEU A 173 -23.74 22.59 2.99
N ILE A 174 -23.29 21.54 2.31
CA ILE A 174 -24.01 20.26 2.23
C ILE A 174 -24.21 19.69 3.63
N ARG A 175 -23.17 19.66 4.46
CA ARG A 175 -23.26 19.17 5.85
C ARG A 175 -24.25 19.99 6.69
N THR A 176 -24.26 21.30 6.54
CA THR A 176 -25.23 22.19 7.22
C THR A 176 -26.66 21.84 6.80
N LEU A 177 -26.93 21.66 5.50
CA LEU A 177 -28.24 21.26 4.99
C LEU A 177 -28.71 19.90 5.57
N MET A 178 -27.78 18.94 5.70
CA MET A 178 -28.07 17.63 6.26
C MET A 178 -28.33 17.71 7.78
N GLN A 179 -27.49 18.41 8.54
CA GLN A 179 -27.52 18.42 10.00
C GLN A 179 -28.60 19.34 10.56
N GLU A 180 -28.74 20.55 10.02
CA GLU A 180 -29.66 21.55 10.56
C GLU A 180 -31.04 21.50 9.91
N GLN A 181 -31.13 21.14 8.62
CA GLN A 181 -32.40 21.10 7.91
C GLN A 181 -32.93 19.68 7.68
N GLY A 182 -32.21 18.64 8.13
CA GLY A 182 -32.65 17.25 8.02
C GLY A 182 -32.78 16.75 6.58
N LYS A 183 -32.08 17.41 5.60
CA LYS A 183 -32.08 16.96 4.20
C LYS A 183 -31.33 15.66 4.06
N SER A 184 -31.76 14.80 3.13
CA SER A 184 -30.96 13.65 2.74
C SER A 184 -29.68 14.11 2.01
N GLU A 185 -28.62 13.29 2.03
CA GLU A 185 -27.36 13.57 1.31
C GLU A 185 -27.64 13.85 -0.16
N SER A 186 -28.40 12.96 -0.81
CA SER A 186 -28.77 13.10 -2.23
C SER A 186 -29.44 14.46 -2.51
N THR A 187 -30.39 14.90 -1.65
CA THR A 187 -31.05 16.19 -1.83
C THR A 187 -30.09 17.36 -1.60
N ALA A 188 -29.23 17.29 -0.58
CA ALA A 188 -28.30 18.35 -0.25
C ALA A 188 -27.21 18.51 -1.33
N THR A 189 -26.69 17.40 -1.84
CA THR A 189 -25.69 17.41 -2.93
C THR A 189 -26.28 17.92 -4.24
N GLU A 190 -27.51 17.50 -4.60
CA GLU A 190 -28.21 18.00 -5.78
C GLU A 190 -28.43 19.53 -5.69
N MET A 191 -28.79 20.05 -4.51
CA MET A 191 -29.01 21.47 -4.30
C MET A 191 -27.73 22.30 -4.44
N VAL A 192 -26.59 21.79 -3.97
CA VAL A 192 -25.32 22.56 -3.94
C VAL A 192 -24.46 22.32 -5.16
N LEU A 193 -24.39 21.06 -5.63
CA LEU A 193 -23.48 20.64 -6.70
C LEU A 193 -24.19 20.42 -8.04
N GLY A 194 -25.50 20.12 -8.02
CA GLY A 194 -26.26 19.68 -9.19
C GLY A 194 -26.06 18.21 -9.57
N PHE A 195 -25.43 17.41 -8.69
CA PHE A 195 -25.21 15.97 -8.86
C PHE A 195 -24.93 15.30 -7.51
N ALA A 196 -25.05 13.97 -7.44
CA ALA A 196 -24.71 13.20 -6.25
C ALA A 196 -23.19 12.93 -6.14
N TYR A 197 -22.67 12.80 -4.92
CA TYR A 197 -21.27 12.39 -4.68
C TYR A 197 -20.90 11.11 -5.43
N ALA A 198 -21.81 10.14 -5.45
CA ALA A 198 -21.61 8.87 -6.13
C ALA A 198 -21.36 9.03 -7.65
N ASP A 199 -21.95 10.03 -8.30
CA ASP A 199 -21.75 10.27 -9.73
C ASP A 199 -20.35 10.78 -10.03
N LEU A 200 -19.82 11.70 -9.20
CA LEU A 200 -18.44 12.18 -9.31
C LEU A 200 -17.42 11.07 -9.06
N GLY A 201 -17.61 10.30 -7.98
CA GLY A 201 -16.74 9.18 -7.65
C GLY A 201 -16.72 8.11 -8.73
N ALA A 202 -17.88 7.74 -9.28
CA ALA A 202 -17.99 6.77 -10.34
C ALA A 202 -17.35 7.24 -11.66
N GLU A 203 -17.49 8.52 -12.01
CA GLU A 203 -16.87 9.06 -13.21
C GLU A 203 -15.34 9.04 -13.12
N LEU A 204 -14.78 9.45 -11.97
CA LEU A 204 -13.34 9.40 -11.76
C LEU A 204 -12.81 7.96 -11.75
N SER A 205 -13.54 7.04 -11.12
CA SER A 205 -13.15 5.63 -11.07
C SER A 205 -13.09 5.00 -12.46
N ARG A 206 -13.99 5.37 -13.38
CA ARG A 206 -13.91 4.95 -14.80
C ARG A 206 -12.68 5.54 -15.49
N GLN A 207 -12.35 6.81 -15.23
CA GLN A 207 -11.14 7.43 -15.79
C GLN A 207 -9.86 6.75 -15.30
N TRP A 208 -9.86 6.20 -14.09
CA TRP A 208 -8.76 5.42 -13.53
C TRP A 208 -8.70 3.97 -14.03
N GLY A 209 -9.70 3.53 -14.80
CA GLY A 209 -9.76 2.16 -15.29
C GLY A 209 -10.07 1.12 -14.21
N LEU A 210 -10.76 1.52 -13.13
CA LEU A 210 -11.17 0.58 -12.09
C LEU A 210 -12.22 -0.42 -12.63
N PRO A 211 -12.30 -1.63 -12.04
CA PRO A 211 -13.30 -2.62 -12.43
C PRO A 211 -14.74 -2.09 -12.36
N ASP A 212 -15.61 -2.55 -13.27
CA ASP A 212 -17.03 -2.15 -13.30
C ASP A 212 -17.76 -2.48 -12.00
N SER A 213 -17.39 -3.56 -11.31
CA SER A 213 -17.92 -3.92 -9.99
C SER A 213 -17.66 -2.85 -8.93
N VAL A 214 -16.49 -2.20 -8.97
CA VAL A 214 -16.11 -1.08 -8.09
C VAL A 214 -16.96 0.15 -8.41
N VAL A 215 -17.08 0.50 -9.71
CA VAL A 215 -17.91 1.63 -10.16
C VAL A 215 -19.39 1.44 -9.76
N GLN A 216 -19.90 0.20 -9.86
CA GLN A 216 -21.23 -0.13 -9.39
C GLN A 216 -21.36 -0.04 -7.88
N GLY A 217 -20.32 -0.43 -7.12
CA GLY A 217 -20.26 -0.31 -5.66
C GLY A 217 -20.42 1.13 -5.19
N ILE A 218 -19.75 2.07 -5.86
CA ILE A 218 -19.86 3.51 -5.57
C ILE A 218 -21.30 4.02 -5.77
N ARG A 219 -22.01 3.52 -6.77
CA ARG A 219 -23.39 3.92 -7.12
C ARG A 219 -24.47 3.04 -6.50
N ALA A 220 -24.13 2.11 -5.63
CA ALA A 220 -25.04 1.07 -5.16
C ALA A 220 -26.26 1.60 -4.38
N HIS A 221 -26.17 2.82 -3.80
CA HIS A 221 -27.32 3.48 -3.16
C HIS A 221 -28.23 4.22 -4.14
N THR A 222 -27.71 4.59 -5.31
CA THR A 222 -28.46 5.32 -6.35
C THR A 222 -29.06 4.38 -7.41
N ILE A 223 -28.39 3.26 -7.66
CA ILE A 223 -28.80 2.24 -8.64
C ILE A 223 -28.67 0.87 -7.99
N ALA A 224 -29.66 -0.01 -8.22
CA ALA A 224 -29.64 -1.37 -7.67
C ALA A 224 -28.33 -2.08 -8.05
N ALA A 225 -27.58 -2.56 -7.07
CA ALA A 225 -26.32 -3.26 -7.28
C ALA A 225 -26.57 -4.55 -8.05
N THR A 226 -25.90 -4.74 -9.17
CA THR A 226 -26.03 -5.93 -10.04
C THR A 226 -24.97 -6.99 -9.72
N SER A 227 -23.80 -6.58 -9.17
CA SER A 227 -22.74 -7.49 -8.76
C SER A 227 -22.76 -7.78 -7.24
N PRO A 228 -22.33 -8.99 -6.82
CA PRO A 228 -22.16 -9.30 -5.39
C PRO A 228 -21.21 -8.33 -4.68
N ALA A 229 -20.08 -7.99 -5.29
CA ALA A 229 -19.11 -7.06 -4.72
C ALA A 229 -19.71 -5.67 -4.49
N ALA A 230 -20.53 -5.15 -5.41
CA ALA A 230 -21.23 -3.89 -5.26
C ALA A 230 -22.26 -3.93 -4.11
N ALA A 231 -22.98 -5.03 -3.96
CA ALA A 231 -23.92 -5.21 -2.86
C ALA A 231 -23.21 -5.25 -1.50
N ILE A 232 -22.05 -5.90 -1.43
CA ILE A 232 -21.20 -5.95 -0.25
C ILE A 232 -20.65 -4.57 0.09
N ALA A 233 -20.19 -3.80 -0.91
CA ALA A 233 -19.69 -2.44 -0.70
C ALA A 233 -20.77 -1.54 -0.05
N ALA A 234 -22.01 -1.58 -0.57
CA ALA A 234 -23.13 -0.84 0.01
C ALA A 234 -23.47 -1.28 1.44
N PHE A 235 -23.57 -2.59 1.68
CA PHE A 235 -23.78 -3.14 3.02
C PHE A 235 -22.69 -2.66 3.99
N SER A 236 -21.43 -2.76 3.58
CA SER A 236 -20.27 -2.40 4.41
C SER A 236 -20.20 -0.91 4.70
N HIS A 237 -20.62 -0.07 3.75
CA HIS A 237 -20.77 1.36 3.98
C HIS A 237 -21.84 1.64 5.05
N ASP A 238 -23.05 1.10 4.90
CA ASP A 238 -24.13 1.28 5.86
C ASP A 238 -23.77 0.76 7.24
N LEU A 239 -23.10 -0.41 7.31
CA LEU A 239 -22.59 -0.98 8.54
C LEU A 239 -21.58 -0.06 9.23
N THR A 240 -20.63 0.49 8.46
CA THR A 240 -19.63 1.43 8.95
C THR A 240 -20.29 2.69 9.51
N GLN A 241 -21.24 3.27 8.81
CA GLN A 241 -22.00 4.44 9.27
C GLN A 241 -22.81 4.14 10.53
N ALA A 242 -23.39 2.94 10.66
CA ALA A 242 -24.13 2.53 11.84
C ALA A 242 -23.24 2.34 13.08
N LEU A 243 -22.04 1.72 12.89
CA LEU A 243 -21.14 1.37 13.99
C LEU A 243 -20.37 2.59 14.55
N TYR A 244 -19.96 3.51 13.68
CA TYR A 244 -19.01 4.57 14.05
C TYR A 244 -19.63 5.96 14.10
N ARG A 245 -20.94 6.02 14.30
CA ARG A 245 -21.67 7.29 14.43
C ARG A 245 -21.23 8.03 15.69
N THR A 246 -20.68 9.22 15.51
CA THR A 246 -20.20 10.07 16.60
C THR A 246 -21.36 10.47 17.52
N GLY A 247 -21.17 10.30 18.83
CA GLY A 247 -22.15 10.68 19.86
C GLY A 247 -23.33 9.71 20.03
N ALA A 248 -23.38 8.59 19.30
CA ALA A 248 -24.41 7.58 19.47
C ALA A 248 -24.18 6.72 20.72
N THR A 249 -25.25 6.39 21.42
CA THR A 249 -25.22 5.42 22.52
C THR A 249 -25.14 4.00 22.00
N SER A 250 -24.65 3.06 22.84
CA SER A 250 -24.58 1.64 22.47
C SER A 250 -25.90 1.06 22.00
N SER A 251 -27.03 1.51 22.62
CA SER A 251 -28.36 1.10 22.21
C SER A 251 -28.75 1.63 20.83
N GLN A 252 -28.38 2.88 20.49
CA GLN A 252 -28.63 3.45 19.17
C GLN A 252 -27.80 2.76 18.09
N ILE A 253 -26.55 2.41 18.40
CA ILE A 253 -25.69 1.62 17.50
C ILE A 253 -26.31 0.24 17.26
N ALA A 254 -26.75 -0.45 18.31
CA ALA A 254 -27.37 -1.77 18.18
C ALA A 254 -28.62 -1.75 17.29
N VAL A 255 -29.47 -0.74 17.43
CA VAL A 255 -30.67 -0.56 16.59
C VAL A 255 -30.29 -0.25 15.14
N ALA A 256 -29.29 0.62 14.92
CA ALA A 256 -28.83 0.96 13.59
C ALA A 256 -28.23 -0.25 12.86
N VAL A 257 -27.41 -1.05 13.54
CA VAL A 257 -26.83 -2.29 12.99
C VAL A 257 -27.92 -3.29 12.64
N GLU A 258 -28.94 -3.46 13.51
CA GLU A 258 -30.07 -4.35 13.22
C GLU A 258 -30.82 -3.90 11.97
N HIS A 259 -31.01 -2.59 11.81
CA HIS A 259 -31.64 -2.05 10.60
C HIS A 259 -30.84 -2.39 9.33
N VAL A 260 -29.52 -2.26 9.38
CA VAL A 260 -28.62 -2.64 8.26
C VAL A 260 -28.71 -4.14 7.95
N ILE A 261 -28.75 -4.99 8.98
CA ILE A 261 -28.89 -6.44 8.80
C ILE A 261 -30.25 -6.76 8.14
N VAL A 262 -31.34 -6.12 8.56
CA VAL A 262 -32.66 -6.33 7.95
C VAL A 262 -32.67 -5.85 6.50
N GLN A 263 -32.07 -4.72 6.21
CA GLN A 263 -32.05 -4.12 4.88
C GLN A 263 -31.25 -4.95 3.86
N HIS A 264 -30.09 -5.47 4.26
CA HIS A 264 -29.15 -6.18 3.37
C HIS A 264 -29.11 -7.70 3.58
N GLY A 265 -29.50 -8.17 4.78
CA GLY A 265 -29.31 -9.57 5.19
C GLY A 265 -30.06 -10.58 4.34
N SER A 266 -31.28 -10.25 3.87
CA SER A 266 -32.03 -11.13 2.95
C SER A 266 -31.27 -11.37 1.63
N ARG A 267 -30.55 -10.37 1.13
CA ARG A 267 -29.77 -10.44 -0.09
C ARG A 267 -28.42 -11.12 0.09
N LEU A 268 -27.73 -10.81 1.19
CA LEU A 268 -26.38 -11.32 1.48
C LEU A 268 -26.39 -12.58 2.34
N LYS A 269 -27.55 -12.97 2.89
CA LYS A 269 -27.72 -14.12 3.79
C LYS A 269 -26.80 -14.06 5.02
N LEU A 270 -26.63 -12.86 5.58
CA LEU A 270 -25.81 -12.64 6.77
C LEU A 270 -26.70 -12.63 8.02
N SER A 271 -26.28 -13.40 9.02
CA SER A 271 -26.84 -13.36 10.36
C SER A 271 -26.18 -12.27 11.23
N ARG A 272 -26.78 -11.97 12.39
CA ARG A 272 -26.14 -11.07 13.37
C ARG A 272 -24.79 -11.59 13.88
N GLU A 273 -24.65 -12.89 14.02
CA GLU A 273 -23.40 -13.53 14.46
C GLU A 273 -22.30 -13.36 13.42
N ASP A 274 -22.63 -13.53 12.13
CA ASP A 274 -21.71 -13.30 11.02
C ASP A 274 -21.20 -11.85 11.01
N VAL A 275 -22.12 -10.89 11.14
CA VAL A 275 -21.78 -9.45 11.18
C VAL A 275 -20.89 -9.13 12.39
N THR A 276 -21.16 -9.72 13.57
CA THR A 276 -20.33 -9.53 14.75
C THR A 276 -18.92 -10.07 14.56
N GLY A 277 -18.78 -11.25 13.94
CA GLY A 277 -17.49 -11.85 13.59
C GLY A 277 -16.70 -10.98 12.59
N ILE A 278 -17.35 -10.53 11.52
CA ILE A 278 -16.77 -9.65 10.49
C ILE A 278 -16.25 -8.35 11.12
N VAL A 279 -17.04 -7.73 12.00
CA VAL A 279 -16.62 -6.48 12.66
C VAL A 279 -15.44 -6.73 13.60
N ALA A 280 -15.43 -7.81 14.36
CA ALA A 280 -14.32 -8.12 15.26
C ALA A 280 -12.99 -8.32 14.51
N GLU A 281 -13.01 -9.05 13.40
CA GLU A 281 -11.85 -9.25 12.53
C GLU A 281 -11.35 -7.92 11.91
N THR A 282 -12.29 -7.14 11.39
CA THR A 282 -11.97 -5.84 10.76
C THR A 282 -11.37 -4.84 11.74
N LEU A 283 -11.87 -4.81 12.99
CA LEU A 283 -11.34 -3.90 14.01
C LEU A 283 -9.91 -4.25 14.38
N GLU A 284 -9.58 -5.52 14.47
CA GLU A 284 -8.21 -5.96 14.75
C GLU A 284 -7.26 -5.60 13.60
N GLU A 285 -7.68 -5.83 12.37
CA GLU A 285 -6.92 -5.45 11.19
C GLU A 285 -6.65 -3.94 11.11
N THR A 286 -7.71 -3.14 11.34
CA THR A 286 -7.59 -1.68 11.29
C THR A 286 -6.74 -1.15 12.46
N ARG A 287 -6.80 -1.79 13.64
CA ARG A 287 -5.95 -1.45 14.79
C ARG A 287 -4.47 -1.58 14.43
N GLU A 288 -4.08 -2.68 13.82
CA GLU A 288 -2.68 -2.89 13.42
C GLU A 288 -2.21 -1.86 12.40
N LEU A 289 -3.05 -1.52 11.42
CA LEU A 289 -2.73 -0.47 10.43
C LEU A 289 -2.54 0.91 11.08
N LEU A 290 -3.35 1.24 12.09
CA LEU A 290 -3.30 2.55 12.75
C LEU A 290 -2.23 2.63 13.86
N GLN A 291 -1.78 1.51 14.43
CA GLN A 291 -0.63 1.49 15.35
C GLN A 291 0.65 2.00 14.68
N CYS A 292 0.73 1.90 13.35
CA CYS A 292 1.83 2.42 12.53
C CYS A 292 1.73 3.92 12.29
N SER A 293 0.58 4.56 12.62
CA SER A 293 0.44 6.01 12.55
C SER A 293 1.23 6.66 13.69
N SER A 294 2.07 7.64 13.36
CA SER A 294 2.87 8.40 14.32
C SER A 294 2.04 9.33 15.22
N ASP A 295 0.75 9.55 14.92
CA ASP A 295 -0.12 10.47 15.63
C ASP A 295 -0.86 9.78 16.80
N ALA A 296 -0.52 10.19 18.03
CA ALA A 296 -1.15 9.69 19.26
C ALA A 296 -2.65 10.03 19.35
N GLY A 297 -3.08 11.16 18.76
CA GLY A 297 -4.48 11.59 18.72
C GLY A 297 -5.35 10.64 17.92
N ASP A 298 -4.84 10.14 16.79
CA ASP A 298 -5.55 9.19 15.93
C ASP A 298 -5.77 7.86 16.62
N ARG A 299 -4.75 7.36 17.31
CA ARG A 299 -4.82 6.12 18.09
C ARG A 299 -5.88 6.20 19.18
N LEU A 300 -5.94 7.34 19.89
CA LEU A 300 -6.95 7.56 20.94
C LEU A 300 -8.38 7.62 20.34
N ARG A 301 -8.55 8.35 19.25
CA ARG A 301 -9.86 8.49 18.57
C ARG A 301 -10.33 7.14 18.01
N PHE A 302 -9.47 6.39 17.37
CA PHE A 302 -9.78 5.04 16.90
C PHE A 302 -10.16 4.11 18.04
N LYS A 303 -9.41 4.15 19.18
CA LYS A 303 -9.72 3.37 20.37
C LYS A 303 -11.13 3.68 20.90
N GLN A 304 -11.56 4.95 20.87
CA GLN A 304 -12.91 5.35 21.26
C GLN A 304 -13.97 4.77 20.32
N LEU A 305 -13.75 4.84 18.99
CA LEU A 305 -14.64 4.27 17.98
C LEU A 305 -14.77 2.74 18.13
N VAL A 306 -13.65 2.05 18.30
CA VAL A 306 -13.62 0.60 18.55
C VAL A 306 -14.42 0.21 19.80
N THR A 307 -14.24 0.96 20.89
CA THR A 307 -14.97 0.71 22.14
C THR A 307 -16.48 0.89 21.96
N ALA A 308 -16.90 1.95 21.27
CA ALA A 308 -18.30 2.21 20.98
C ALA A 308 -18.93 1.10 20.10
N ALA A 309 -18.24 0.70 19.03
CA ALA A 309 -18.69 -0.37 18.13
C ALA A 309 -18.83 -1.72 18.85
N ARG A 310 -17.84 -2.12 19.65
CA ARG A 310 -17.90 -3.36 20.46
C ARG A 310 -19.04 -3.34 21.47
N SER A 311 -19.23 -2.22 22.15
CA SER A 311 -20.33 -2.06 23.11
C SER A 311 -21.72 -2.15 22.45
N GLY A 312 -21.86 -1.57 21.25
CA GLY A 312 -23.10 -1.63 20.46
C GLY A 312 -23.43 -3.04 19.96
N LEU A 313 -22.42 -3.86 19.69
CA LEU A 313 -22.61 -5.27 19.30
C LEU A 313 -22.79 -6.22 20.47
N GLY A 314 -22.65 -5.77 21.71
CA GLY A 314 -22.78 -6.60 22.93
C GLY A 314 -21.56 -7.49 23.20
N ALA A 315 -20.42 -7.23 22.53
CA ALA A 315 -19.18 -7.97 22.76
C ALA A 315 -18.51 -7.53 24.07
N LYS A 316 -18.08 -8.51 24.91
CA LYS A 316 -17.32 -8.22 26.13
C LYS A 316 -15.98 -7.56 25.77
N VAL A 317 -15.72 -6.40 26.35
CA VAL A 317 -14.46 -5.66 26.17
C VAL A 317 -13.35 -6.43 26.91
N ALA A 318 -12.41 -7.02 26.16
CA ALA A 318 -11.14 -7.42 26.72
C ALA A 318 -10.26 -6.15 26.86
N THR A 319 -9.80 -5.83 28.07
CA THR A 319 -8.88 -4.74 28.34
C THR A 319 -7.52 -5.06 27.71
N PRO A 320 -6.94 -4.17 26.93
CA PRO A 320 -5.58 -4.39 26.42
C PRO A 320 -4.55 -4.25 27.56
N GLU A 321 -3.63 -5.21 27.68
CA GLU A 321 -2.48 -5.13 28.57
C GLU A 321 -1.49 -4.02 28.13
N PRO A 322 -0.77 -3.37 29.08
CA PRO A 322 0.21 -2.34 28.76
C PRO A 322 1.47 -2.97 28.10
N GLU A 323 1.81 -2.51 26.92
CA GLU A 323 3.00 -2.94 26.17
C GLU A 323 4.28 -2.26 26.71
N ASN A 324 5.34 -3.05 26.94
CA ASN A 324 6.71 -2.61 27.22
C ASN A 324 7.46 -2.42 25.89
N ASP A 325 7.70 -1.16 25.49
CA ASP A 325 8.00 -0.80 24.08
C ASP A 325 9.47 -0.98 23.61
N VAL A 326 10.45 -1.26 24.44
CA VAL A 326 11.88 -1.22 24.04
C VAL A 326 12.54 -2.60 23.89
N GLU A 327 12.28 -3.55 24.74
CA GLU A 327 12.80 -4.94 24.60
C GLU A 327 12.12 -5.70 23.45
N ASP A 328 10.88 -5.38 23.16
CA ASP A 328 10.06 -5.98 22.11
C ASP A 328 10.55 -5.64 20.69
N THR A 329 11.14 -4.46 20.46
CA THR A 329 11.58 -4.02 19.12
C THR A 329 12.78 -4.84 18.65
N VAL A 330 13.79 -5.09 19.51
CA VAL A 330 14.98 -5.87 19.14
C VAL A 330 14.61 -7.34 18.89
N VAL A 331 13.71 -7.89 19.72
CA VAL A 331 13.24 -9.28 19.55
C VAL A 331 12.40 -9.39 18.26
N ARG A 332 11.58 -8.39 17.92
CA ARG A 332 10.81 -8.32 16.67
C ARG A 332 11.71 -8.27 15.43
N GLU A 333 12.77 -7.45 15.44
CA GLU A 333 13.74 -7.34 14.33
C GLU A 333 14.51 -8.66 14.11
N LEU A 334 15.02 -9.28 15.16
CA LEU A 334 15.72 -10.54 15.08
C LEU A 334 14.80 -11.67 14.57
N THR A 335 13.55 -11.66 15.03
CA THR A 335 12.52 -12.60 14.58
C THR A 335 12.16 -12.38 13.11
N LEU A 336 12.05 -11.12 12.66
CA LEU A 336 11.79 -10.78 11.25
C LEU A 336 12.94 -11.27 10.34
N ARG A 337 14.20 -10.96 10.69
CA ARG A 337 15.37 -11.41 9.94
C ARG A 337 15.44 -12.94 9.81
N ALA A 338 15.16 -13.65 10.92
CA ALA A 338 15.14 -15.10 10.91
C ALA A 338 14.04 -15.66 10.00
N ARG A 339 12.86 -15.04 9.99
CA ARG A 339 11.73 -15.47 9.16
C ARG A 339 11.96 -15.18 7.67
N LEU A 340 12.43 -13.98 7.32
CA LEU A 340 12.75 -13.62 5.94
C LEU A 340 13.84 -14.52 5.34
N ARG A 341 14.84 -14.85 6.16
CA ARG A 341 15.89 -15.81 5.78
C ARG A 341 15.30 -17.21 5.53
N ALA A 342 14.52 -17.74 6.46
CA ALA A 342 13.91 -19.07 6.33
C ALA A 342 12.99 -19.17 5.11
N GLU A 343 12.24 -18.11 4.80
CA GLU A 343 11.40 -18.04 3.62
C GLU A 343 12.22 -18.04 2.32
N LEU A 344 13.34 -17.30 2.28
CA LEU A 344 14.26 -17.34 1.14
C LEU A 344 14.89 -18.73 0.98
N GLU A 345 15.30 -19.40 2.07
CA GLU A 345 15.87 -20.76 2.06
C GLU A 345 14.93 -21.78 1.38
N GLU A 346 13.61 -21.65 1.58
CA GLU A 346 12.61 -22.53 0.94
C GLU A 346 12.58 -22.37 -0.59
N HIS A 347 12.93 -21.19 -1.13
CA HIS A 347 12.91 -20.89 -2.56
C HIS A 347 14.28 -21.04 -3.26
N VAL A 348 15.32 -21.35 -2.51
CA VAL A 348 16.66 -21.61 -3.07
C VAL A 348 16.65 -22.85 -3.97
N ASP A 349 15.88 -23.87 -3.60
CA ASP A 349 15.78 -25.12 -4.37
C ASP A 349 14.98 -24.88 -5.68
N PRO A 350 15.54 -25.28 -6.86
CA PRO A 350 14.80 -25.22 -8.12
C PRO A 350 13.47 -25.99 -8.11
N ALA A 351 13.36 -27.05 -7.30
CA ALA A 351 12.15 -27.85 -7.15
C ALA A 351 10.95 -27.04 -6.59
N ALA A 352 11.21 -25.91 -5.92
CA ALA A 352 10.16 -24.99 -5.48
C ALA A 352 9.45 -24.25 -6.63
N GLY A 353 9.91 -24.38 -7.89
CA GLY A 353 9.31 -23.76 -9.06
C GLY A 353 9.52 -22.23 -9.16
N THR A 354 10.23 -21.63 -8.21
CA THR A 354 10.46 -20.16 -8.16
C THR A 354 11.57 -19.76 -9.14
N SER A 355 11.33 -18.74 -9.97
CA SER A 355 12.34 -18.23 -10.90
C SER A 355 13.53 -17.60 -10.15
N ILE A 356 14.72 -17.59 -10.78
CA ILE A 356 15.90 -16.96 -10.17
C ILE A 356 15.68 -15.44 -9.96
N GLY A 357 14.92 -14.79 -10.85
CA GLY A 357 14.56 -13.39 -10.70
C GLY A 357 13.73 -13.12 -9.45
N ALA A 358 12.76 -14.00 -9.14
CA ALA A 358 11.95 -13.91 -7.92
C ALA A 358 12.78 -14.17 -6.66
N VAL A 359 13.71 -15.14 -6.69
CA VAL A 359 14.65 -15.39 -5.59
C VAL A 359 15.55 -14.19 -5.32
N LEU A 360 16.06 -13.55 -6.39
CA LEU A 360 16.84 -12.33 -6.27
C LEU A 360 16.03 -11.20 -5.64
N LEU A 361 14.79 -11.02 -6.08
CA LEU A 361 13.93 -9.96 -5.56
C LEU A 361 13.58 -10.19 -4.08
N GLN A 362 13.30 -11.45 -3.66
CA GLN A 362 13.13 -11.82 -2.26
C GLN A 362 14.38 -11.57 -1.42
N ALA A 363 15.56 -11.86 -1.97
CA ALA A 363 16.82 -11.59 -1.31
C ALA A 363 17.05 -10.08 -1.09
N LEU A 364 16.78 -9.27 -2.10
CA LEU A 364 16.86 -7.81 -1.99
C LEU A 364 15.84 -7.27 -0.97
N GLU A 365 14.63 -7.79 -0.97
CA GLU A 365 13.62 -7.45 0.03
C GLU A 365 14.06 -7.83 1.45
N ALA A 366 14.61 -9.02 1.63
CA ALA A 366 15.11 -9.46 2.93
C ALA A 366 16.21 -8.53 3.46
N ILE A 367 17.13 -8.10 2.60
CA ILE A 367 18.18 -7.14 2.95
C ILE A 367 17.58 -5.78 3.32
N MET A 368 16.64 -5.27 2.52
CA MET A 368 16.02 -3.96 2.72
C MET A 368 15.18 -3.89 4.01
N ARG A 369 14.39 -4.93 4.30
CA ARG A 369 13.55 -5.00 5.50
C ARG A 369 14.31 -5.43 6.75
N GLY A 370 15.37 -6.20 6.58
CA GLY A 370 16.22 -6.67 7.65
C GLY A 370 17.38 -5.73 8.00
N GLY A 371 17.59 -4.64 7.24
CA GLY A 371 18.64 -3.66 7.47
C GLY A 371 18.17 -2.22 7.20
N PRO A 372 18.93 -1.22 7.68
CA PRO A 372 18.59 0.18 7.50
C PRO A 372 19.09 0.73 6.14
N TYR A 373 18.92 -0.01 5.05
CA TYR A 373 19.41 0.40 3.72
C TYR A 373 18.33 1.18 2.97
N ASP A 374 18.74 2.23 2.25
CA ASP A 374 17.85 3.04 1.43
C ASP A 374 17.69 2.46 0.04
N ARG A 375 18.76 1.80 -0.48
CA ARG A 375 18.74 1.13 -1.78
C ARG A 375 19.54 -0.17 -1.74
N VAL A 376 19.06 -1.18 -2.44
CA VAL A 376 19.72 -2.47 -2.62
C VAL A 376 19.64 -2.90 -4.08
N LEU A 377 20.75 -3.43 -4.63
CA LEU A 377 20.84 -3.83 -6.03
C LEU A 377 21.45 -5.23 -6.16
N ALA A 378 20.97 -6.01 -7.12
CA ALA A 378 21.64 -7.20 -7.61
C ALA A 378 22.41 -6.86 -8.90
N CYS A 379 23.73 -6.91 -8.83
CA CYS A 379 24.64 -6.54 -9.89
C CYS A 379 25.34 -7.78 -10.42
N PHE A 380 25.45 -7.90 -11.76
CA PHE A 380 26.05 -9.05 -12.41
C PHE A 380 27.09 -8.61 -13.44
N LEU A 381 28.09 -9.45 -13.61
CA LEU A 381 29.05 -9.30 -14.72
C LEU A 381 28.35 -9.60 -16.04
N THR A 382 28.62 -8.79 -17.05
CA THR A 382 28.19 -9.06 -18.44
C THR A 382 28.76 -10.38 -18.95
N THR A 383 28.18 -10.93 -20.01
CA THR A 383 28.59 -12.25 -20.56
C THR A 383 30.06 -12.24 -20.98
N ASP A 384 30.56 -11.13 -21.52
CA ASP A 384 31.95 -10.89 -21.87
C ASP A 384 32.85 -10.54 -20.67
N ARG A 385 32.24 -10.42 -19.46
CA ARG A 385 32.87 -10.07 -18.18
C ARG A 385 33.64 -8.71 -18.21
N GLN A 386 33.28 -7.85 -19.12
CA GLN A 386 33.93 -6.52 -19.26
C GLN A 386 33.26 -5.46 -18.38
N GLN A 387 32.01 -5.69 -17.95
CA GLN A 387 31.26 -4.73 -17.17
C GLN A 387 30.53 -5.39 -16.01
N LEU A 388 30.37 -4.63 -14.91
CA LEU A 388 29.46 -4.94 -13.80
C LEU A 388 28.23 -4.04 -13.97
N VAL A 389 27.05 -4.64 -14.10
CA VAL A 389 25.80 -3.93 -14.34
C VAL A 389 24.74 -4.31 -13.33
N ALA A 390 23.94 -3.36 -12.84
CA ALA A 390 22.76 -3.66 -12.04
C ALA A 390 21.66 -4.24 -12.94
N ARG A 391 20.97 -5.28 -12.45
CA ARG A 391 19.88 -5.93 -13.18
C ARG A 391 18.53 -5.70 -12.52
N THR A 392 18.52 -5.59 -11.23
CA THR A 392 17.31 -5.38 -10.44
C THR A 392 17.68 -4.72 -9.11
N GLY A 393 16.74 -4.03 -8.47
CA GLY A 393 16.99 -3.36 -7.21
C GLY A 393 15.70 -2.92 -6.54
N LEU A 394 15.80 -2.55 -5.27
CA LEU A 394 14.74 -2.01 -4.44
C LEU A 394 15.22 -0.74 -3.74
N GLY A 395 14.34 0.20 -3.49
CA GLY A 395 14.61 1.44 -2.75
C GLY A 395 14.34 2.72 -3.52
N ASP A 396 14.68 3.85 -2.90
CA ASP A 396 14.40 5.18 -3.42
C ASP A 396 15.22 5.53 -4.65
N GLY A 397 14.53 5.92 -5.75
CA GLY A 397 15.18 6.29 -7.00
C GLY A 397 15.99 5.17 -7.67
N VAL A 398 15.69 3.91 -7.33
CA VAL A 398 16.45 2.73 -7.75
C VAL A 398 16.45 2.54 -9.27
N ASP A 399 15.37 2.89 -9.98
CA ASP A 399 15.28 2.72 -11.42
C ASP A 399 16.32 3.61 -12.14
N ALA A 400 16.42 4.87 -11.73
CA ALA A 400 17.45 5.80 -12.24
C ALA A 400 18.87 5.38 -11.84
N LEU A 401 19.02 4.71 -10.70
CA LEU A 401 20.29 4.16 -10.25
C LEU A 401 20.69 2.94 -11.08
N ILE A 402 19.78 2.01 -11.38
CA ILE A 402 20.04 0.83 -12.22
C ILE A 402 20.55 1.24 -13.58
N GLU A 403 19.95 2.25 -14.22
CA GLU A 403 20.39 2.75 -15.53
C GLU A 403 21.83 3.28 -15.52
N ARG A 404 22.26 3.88 -14.41
CA ARG A 404 23.61 4.46 -14.24
C ARG A 404 24.62 3.47 -13.66
N PHE A 405 24.15 2.36 -13.08
CA PHE A 405 25.00 1.40 -12.39
C PHE A 405 25.65 0.43 -13.38
N GLN A 406 26.55 0.97 -14.19
CA GLN A 406 27.30 0.25 -15.19
C GLN A 406 28.78 0.64 -15.12
N PHE A 407 29.65 -0.27 -14.71
CA PHE A 407 31.06 0.00 -14.45
C PHE A 407 31.97 -1.00 -15.19
N PRO A 408 33.04 -0.53 -15.84
CA PRO A 408 33.98 -1.42 -16.50
C PRO A 408 34.78 -2.25 -15.49
N VAL A 409 34.99 -3.53 -15.76
CA VAL A 409 35.80 -4.43 -14.93
C VAL A 409 37.30 -4.13 -15.16
N SER A 410 37.72 -3.00 -14.61
CA SER A 410 39.09 -2.51 -14.70
C SER A 410 39.40 -1.62 -13.49
N VAL A 411 40.62 -1.14 -13.36
CA VAL A 411 41.01 -0.17 -12.32
C VAL A 411 40.15 1.11 -12.36
N ARG A 412 39.53 1.41 -13.50
CA ARG A 412 38.63 2.56 -13.70
C ARG A 412 37.19 2.29 -13.25
N GLY A 413 36.84 1.04 -12.90
CA GLY A 413 35.47 0.63 -12.50
C GLY A 413 35.04 1.09 -11.12
N GLY A 414 35.94 1.74 -10.39
CA GLY A 414 35.66 2.28 -9.07
C GLY A 414 35.64 1.23 -7.94
N PRO A 415 35.26 1.66 -6.72
CA PRO A 415 35.39 0.84 -5.52
C PRO A 415 34.48 -0.39 -5.52
N VAL A 416 33.29 -0.31 -6.12
CA VAL A 416 32.36 -1.47 -6.16
C VAL A 416 32.98 -2.62 -6.98
N VAL A 417 33.59 -2.34 -8.13
CA VAL A 417 34.24 -3.37 -8.93
C VAL A 417 35.45 -3.94 -8.19
N ALA A 418 36.28 -3.07 -7.58
CA ALA A 418 37.41 -3.50 -6.78
C ALA A 418 37.02 -4.42 -5.63
N LEU A 419 36.02 -4.03 -4.84
CA LEU A 419 35.50 -4.83 -3.73
C LEU A 419 34.83 -6.14 -4.20
N THR A 420 34.10 -6.11 -5.32
CA THR A 420 33.51 -7.31 -5.92
C THR A 420 34.59 -8.36 -6.27
N GLN A 421 35.73 -7.91 -6.78
CA GLN A 421 36.87 -8.78 -7.14
C GLN A 421 37.62 -9.32 -5.91
N GLN A 422 37.58 -8.64 -4.77
CA GLN A 422 38.21 -9.10 -3.52
C GLN A 422 37.53 -10.34 -2.91
N ARG A 423 36.29 -10.67 -3.36
CA ARG A 423 35.51 -11.83 -2.91
C ARG A 423 35.14 -11.83 -1.40
N GLN A 424 35.23 -10.68 -0.76
CA GLN A 424 34.92 -10.50 0.65
C GLN A 424 33.78 -9.47 0.80
N ALA A 425 32.80 -9.80 1.64
CA ALA A 425 31.74 -8.87 2.02
C ALA A 425 32.35 -7.67 2.75
N THR A 426 32.11 -6.48 2.28
CA THR A 426 32.69 -5.26 2.83
C THR A 426 31.63 -4.15 2.89
N TYR A 427 31.58 -3.47 4.01
CA TYR A 427 30.79 -2.25 4.20
C TYR A 427 31.72 -1.07 4.46
N LEU A 428 31.52 0.03 3.73
CA LEU A 428 32.30 1.26 3.85
C LEU A 428 31.45 2.33 4.54
N PRO A 429 31.75 2.68 5.80
CA PRO A 429 31.00 3.70 6.55
C PRO A 429 31.30 5.12 6.04
N ALA A 430 30.42 6.07 6.41
CA ALA A 430 30.50 7.46 5.97
C ALA A 430 31.71 8.24 6.50
N ASP A 431 32.22 7.86 7.69
CA ASP A 431 33.33 8.51 8.39
C ASP A 431 34.72 8.13 7.83
N ARG A 432 34.76 7.22 6.87
CA ARG A 432 36.03 6.82 6.23
C ARG A 432 36.52 7.92 5.29
N SER A 433 37.81 8.24 5.36
CA SER A 433 38.47 9.07 4.36
C SER A 433 38.53 8.34 3.01
N LEU A 434 37.70 8.79 2.06
CA LEU A 434 37.68 8.30 0.69
C LEU A 434 38.87 8.89 -0.10
N ASN A 435 39.50 8.07 -0.94
CA ASN A 435 40.44 8.58 -1.91
C ASN A 435 39.73 9.37 -3.04
N HIS A 436 40.50 10.13 -3.87
CA HIS A 436 39.88 10.97 -4.91
C HIS A 436 39.00 10.21 -5.91
N ALA A 437 39.29 8.95 -6.19
CA ALA A 437 38.51 8.15 -7.12
C ALA A 437 37.21 7.65 -6.46
N GLU A 438 37.29 7.23 -5.22
CA GLU A 438 36.13 6.83 -4.39
C GLU A 438 35.20 8.02 -4.13
N LEU A 439 35.76 9.20 -3.87
CA LEU A 439 34.96 10.42 -3.65
C LEU A 439 34.17 10.81 -4.91
N ARG A 440 34.81 10.81 -6.09
CA ARG A 440 34.13 11.10 -7.36
C ARG A 440 33.02 10.08 -7.64
N TRP A 441 33.29 8.80 -7.38
CA TRP A 441 32.31 7.74 -7.55
C TRP A 441 31.13 7.90 -6.59
N ALA A 442 31.38 8.17 -5.31
CA ALA A 442 30.34 8.41 -4.30
C ALA A 442 29.47 9.63 -4.65
N GLN A 443 30.08 10.72 -5.12
CA GLN A 443 29.36 11.91 -5.60
C GLN A 443 28.52 11.61 -6.86
N GLN A 444 29.03 10.81 -7.79
CA GLN A 444 28.30 10.44 -9.00
C GLN A 444 27.01 9.65 -8.71
N LEU A 445 27.02 8.82 -7.68
CA LEU A 445 25.87 8.01 -7.25
C LEU A 445 25.08 8.63 -6.09
N ASN A 446 25.51 9.78 -5.57
CA ASN A 446 24.95 10.46 -4.41
C ASN A 446 24.81 9.52 -3.20
N VAL A 447 25.92 8.86 -2.82
CA VAL A 447 25.99 7.94 -1.69
C VAL A 447 27.00 8.40 -0.64
N ALA A 448 26.64 8.29 0.64
CA ALA A 448 27.54 8.56 1.76
C ALA A 448 28.27 7.28 2.21
N GLN A 449 27.58 6.17 2.23
CA GLN A 449 28.09 4.89 2.70
C GLN A 449 27.45 3.73 1.91
N PHE A 450 28.20 2.65 1.71
CA PHE A 450 27.71 1.52 0.93
C PHE A 450 28.37 0.19 1.32
N GLY A 451 27.67 -0.91 1.00
CA GLY A 451 28.14 -2.28 1.16
C GLY A 451 28.19 -3.03 -0.16
N VAL A 452 29.18 -3.89 -0.30
CA VAL A 452 29.36 -4.80 -1.44
C VAL A 452 29.51 -6.23 -0.91
N PHE A 453 28.65 -7.12 -1.37
CA PHE A 453 28.59 -8.52 -0.99
C PHE A 453 28.78 -9.38 -2.24
N PRO A 454 30.00 -9.83 -2.54
CA PRO A 454 30.33 -10.52 -3.78
C PRO A 454 29.60 -11.85 -3.91
N LEU A 455 29.07 -12.15 -5.09
CA LEU A 455 28.45 -13.42 -5.44
C LEU A 455 29.51 -14.30 -6.14
N VAL A 456 30.00 -15.31 -5.40
CA VAL A 456 31.05 -16.22 -5.88
C VAL A 456 30.49 -17.61 -6.08
N VAL A 457 30.22 -17.98 -7.34
CA VAL A 457 29.69 -19.30 -7.71
C VAL A 457 30.81 -20.15 -8.27
N ARG A 458 31.06 -21.31 -7.63
CA ARG A 458 32.15 -22.24 -8.02
C ARG A 458 33.51 -21.57 -8.18
N GLY A 459 33.87 -20.73 -7.23
CA GLY A 459 35.14 -20.02 -7.23
C GLY A 459 35.27 -18.88 -8.25
N LYS A 460 34.21 -18.58 -9.03
CA LYS A 460 34.18 -17.47 -9.99
C LYS A 460 33.24 -16.38 -9.50
N VAL A 461 33.69 -15.15 -9.48
CA VAL A 461 32.83 -13.98 -9.21
C VAL A 461 31.84 -13.85 -10.37
N VAL A 462 30.53 -13.84 -10.08
CA VAL A 462 29.46 -13.64 -11.06
C VAL A 462 28.82 -12.26 -10.93
N GLY A 463 29.00 -11.59 -9.79
CA GLY A 463 28.44 -10.28 -9.49
C GLY A 463 28.54 -9.93 -8.01
N CYS A 464 27.67 -9.05 -7.55
CA CYS A 464 27.53 -8.73 -6.12
C CYS A 464 26.11 -8.27 -5.80
N LEU A 465 25.75 -8.35 -4.52
CA LEU A 465 24.69 -7.55 -3.96
C LEU A 465 25.32 -6.23 -3.47
N TYR A 466 24.69 -5.13 -3.82
CA TYR A 466 25.08 -3.79 -3.43
C TYR A 466 23.99 -3.20 -2.54
N CYS A 467 24.35 -2.49 -1.50
CA CYS A 467 23.42 -1.73 -0.67
C CYS A 467 24.05 -0.41 -0.26
N ASP A 468 23.24 0.63 -0.15
CA ASP A 468 23.71 1.93 0.29
C ASP A 468 22.74 2.62 1.26
N ARG A 469 23.25 3.71 1.83
CA ARG A 469 22.48 4.67 2.62
C ARG A 469 22.71 6.08 2.13
N LEU A 470 21.64 6.86 2.12
CA LEU A 470 21.62 8.26 1.71
C LEU A 470 21.79 9.15 2.95
N GLY A 471 22.53 10.26 2.79
CA GLY A 471 22.73 11.23 3.87
C GLY A 471 23.60 10.75 5.04
N ASP A 472 23.51 11.48 6.17
CA ASP A 472 24.34 11.27 7.38
C ASP A 472 23.75 10.24 8.36
N ALA A 473 23.03 9.26 7.86
CA ALA A 473 22.43 8.23 8.70
C ALA A 473 23.50 7.31 9.33
N ALA A 474 23.24 6.80 10.54
CA ALA A 474 24.15 5.89 11.23
C ALA A 474 24.46 4.63 10.41
N SER A 475 25.71 4.17 10.45
CA SER A 475 26.13 2.94 9.75
C SER A 475 25.44 1.72 10.35
N PRO A 476 25.10 0.70 9.50
CA PRO A 476 24.53 -0.55 10.00
C PRO A 476 25.49 -1.25 10.97
N ASP A 477 24.92 -1.91 11.95
CA ASP A 477 25.69 -2.68 12.92
C ASP A 477 26.27 -3.96 12.33
N ARG A 478 27.17 -4.60 13.06
CA ARG A 478 27.82 -5.86 12.61
C ARG A 478 26.81 -6.99 12.38
N ALA A 479 25.72 -7.03 13.16
CA ALA A 479 24.71 -8.08 13.01
C ALA A 479 23.94 -7.90 11.71
N THR A 480 23.62 -6.68 11.31
CA THR A 480 23.00 -6.34 10.01
C THR A 480 23.90 -6.71 8.84
N ILE A 481 25.19 -6.34 8.90
CA ILE A 481 26.17 -6.66 7.85
C ILE A 481 26.30 -8.18 7.69
N ARG A 482 26.35 -8.91 8.81
CA ARG A 482 26.39 -10.39 8.80
C ARG A 482 25.12 -11.01 8.23
N PHE A 483 23.96 -10.47 8.59
CA PHE A 483 22.69 -10.90 8.00
C PHE A 483 22.68 -10.73 6.47
N THR A 484 23.11 -9.57 5.98
CA THR A 484 23.21 -9.30 4.53
C THR A 484 24.16 -10.27 3.83
N ALA A 485 25.29 -10.59 4.45
CA ALA A 485 26.23 -11.59 3.93
C ALA A 485 25.60 -13.00 3.84
N LEU A 486 24.83 -13.41 4.85
CA LEU A 486 24.11 -14.69 4.83
C LEU A 486 23.06 -14.75 3.70
N ILE A 487 22.34 -13.64 3.44
CA ILE A 487 21.42 -13.57 2.31
C ILE A 487 22.17 -13.69 0.97
N ALA A 488 23.34 -13.08 0.84
CA ALA A 488 24.18 -13.22 -0.35
C ALA A 488 24.64 -14.67 -0.58
N GLU A 489 24.97 -15.41 0.49
CA GLU A 489 25.30 -16.83 0.41
C GLU A 489 24.12 -17.67 -0.12
N LEU A 490 22.88 -17.40 0.32
CA LEU A 490 21.68 -18.06 -0.19
C LEU A 490 21.45 -17.79 -1.68
N VAL A 491 21.71 -16.56 -2.14
CA VAL A 491 21.65 -16.22 -3.56
C VAL A 491 22.71 -17.01 -4.36
N VAL A 492 23.93 -17.12 -3.84
CA VAL A 492 25.00 -17.93 -4.46
C VAL A 492 24.58 -19.39 -4.59
N ASP A 493 23.98 -19.96 -3.54
CA ASP A 493 23.48 -21.34 -3.55
C ASP A 493 22.35 -21.52 -4.57
N ALA A 494 21.40 -20.59 -4.62
CA ALA A 494 20.30 -20.58 -5.60
C ALA A 494 20.79 -20.54 -7.05
N ILE A 495 21.81 -19.71 -7.35
CA ILE A 495 22.41 -19.61 -8.69
C ILE A 495 23.18 -20.92 -9.00
N GLY A 496 23.91 -21.43 -8.01
CA GLY A 496 24.71 -22.65 -8.15
C GLY A 496 23.87 -23.88 -8.49
N ARG A 497 22.72 -24.07 -7.82
CA ARG A 497 21.80 -25.22 -8.04
C ARG A 497 21.12 -25.15 -9.41
N ARG A 498 20.67 -23.96 -9.86
CA ARG A 498 20.00 -23.78 -11.16
C ARG A 498 20.92 -23.90 -12.38
N ARG A 499 22.24 -23.85 -12.22
CA ARG A 499 23.22 -24.10 -13.29
C ARG A 499 23.57 -25.59 -13.46
N ASN A 500 23.05 -26.46 -12.61
CA ASN A 500 23.29 -27.90 -12.65
C ASN A 500 22.11 -28.70 -13.23
N GLY A 501 20.95 -28.11 -13.39
CA GLY A 501 19.80 -28.64 -14.09
C GLY A 501 19.63 -27.97 -15.46
#